data_115594c005cc79254f401542acad4a84
#
_entry.id   115594c005cc79254f401542acad4a84
#
_cell.length_a   1.000
_cell.length_b   1.000
_cell.length_c   1.000
_cell.angle_alpha   90.00
_cell.angle_beta   90.00
_cell.angle_gamma   90.00
#
_symmetry.space_group_name_H-M   'P 1'
#
loop_
_entity.id
_entity.type
_entity.pdbx_description
1 polymer ?
#
loop_
_entity_poly.entity_id
_entity_poly.type
_entity_poly.pdbx_seq_one_letter_code
_entity_poly.pdbx_strand_id
1 'polypeptide(L)'
;MKKVHGAQLGIADCDFAAEGNAGEIVDQFVDHLRAEHEIDMPDAKRILEGKVGQDDVIAGRINRAAWIVTQRLQEELGISQSGTEKPWPPTG
;
A
#
# COMPACT_ATOMS: atom_id res chain seq x y z
N MET A 1 -5.83 -14.51 10.42
CA MET A 1 -6.20 -13.20 9.86
C MET A 1 -5.23 -12.16 10.35
N LYS A 2 -5.00 -11.16 9.52
CA LYS A 2 -4.06 -10.12 9.84
C LYS A 2 -4.78 -8.83 10.15
N LYS A 3 -4.20 -8.01 11.00
CA LYS A 3 -4.76 -6.70 11.33
C LYS A 3 -3.69 -5.65 11.12
N VAL A 4 -4.05 -4.59 10.40
CA VAL A 4 -3.11 -3.52 10.09
C VAL A 4 -3.74 -2.20 10.53
N HIS A 5 -2.99 -1.40 11.27
CA HIS A 5 -3.46 -0.11 11.73
C HIS A 5 -2.93 0.99 10.80
N GLY A 6 -3.73 2.03 10.63
CA GLY A 6 -3.31 3.16 9.81
C GLY A 6 -2.00 3.78 10.28
N ALA A 7 -1.79 3.78 11.60
CA ALA A 7 -0.56 4.34 12.14
C ALA A 7 0.67 3.55 11.68
N GLN A 8 0.52 2.27 11.41
CA GLN A 8 1.62 1.45 10.92
C GLN A 8 2.03 1.87 9.51
N LEU A 9 1.13 2.51 8.80
CA LEU A 9 1.40 2.98 7.44
C LEU A 9 1.93 4.40 7.40
N GLY A 10 2.19 4.97 8.58
CA GLY A 10 2.75 6.31 8.65
C GLY A 10 1.71 7.42 8.61
N ILE A 11 0.44 7.09 8.82
CA ILE A 11 -0.62 8.08 8.81
C ILE A 11 -0.82 8.58 10.23
N ALA A 12 -0.55 9.85 10.45
CA ALA A 12 -0.69 10.43 11.78
C ALA A 12 -2.15 10.53 12.18
N ASP A 13 -2.41 10.33 13.46
CA ASP A 13 -3.75 10.50 14.02
C ASP A 13 -4.80 9.61 13.37
N CYS A 14 -4.38 8.46 12.86
CA CYS A 14 -5.31 7.54 12.23
C CYS A 14 -5.57 6.35 13.16
N ASP A 15 -6.81 6.23 13.60
CA ASP A 15 -7.21 5.13 14.48
C ASP A 15 -7.79 3.96 13.71
N PHE A 16 -7.85 4.06 12.41
CA PHE A 16 -8.45 3.03 11.61
C PHE A 16 -7.61 1.75 11.63
N ALA A 17 -8.29 0.62 11.67
CA ALA A 17 -7.63 -0.67 11.57
C ALA A 17 -8.42 -1.55 10.60
N ALA A 18 -7.72 -2.20 9.70
CA ALA A 18 -8.33 -3.13 8.77
C ALA A 18 -7.94 -4.54 9.18
N GLU A 19 -8.86 -5.46 9.06
CA GLU A 19 -8.63 -6.83 9.47
C GLU A 19 -9.17 -7.78 8.43
N GLY A 20 -8.47 -8.87 8.20
CA GLY A 20 -8.88 -9.88 7.24
C GLY A 20 -7.70 -10.41 6.46
N ASN A 21 -7.96 -10.89 5.26
CA ASN A 21 -6.87 -11.31 4.38
C ASN A 21 -6.31 -10.08 3.65
N ALA A 22 -5.26 -10.29 2.88
CA ALA A 22 -4.58 -9.17 2.22
C ALA A 22 -5.52 -8.35 1.33
N GLY A 23 -6.39 -9.03 0.59
CA GLY A 23 -7.31 -8.34 -0.30
C GLY A 23 -8.29 -7.47 0.46
N GLU A 24 -8.80 -8.00 1.56
CA GLU A 24 -9.74 -7.26 2.37
C GLU A 24 -9.10 -6.04 3.01
N ILE A 25 -7.89 -6.20 3.50
CA ILE A 25 -7.18 -5.09 4.13
C ILE A 25 -6.89 -3.99 3.11
N VAL A 26 -6.44 -4.38 1.94
CA VAL A 26 -6.14 -3.40 0.89
C VAL A 26 -7.39 -2.63 0.50
N ASP A 27 -8.50 -3.33 0.28
CA ASP A 27 -9.76 -2.68 -0.10
C ASP A 27 -10.22 -1.70 0.97
N GLN A 28 -10.14 -2.10 2.23
CA GLN A 28 -10.56 -1.25 3.33
C GLN A 28 -9.73 0.02 3.40
N PHE A 29 -8.42 -0.11 3.22
CA PHE A 29 -7.57 1.07 3.26
C PHE A 29 -7.76 1.98 2.05
N VAL A 30 -7.99 1.40 0.87
CA VAL A 30 -8.24 2.23 -0.30
C VAL A 30 -9.46 3.11 -0.06
N ASP A 31 -10.55 2.52 0.41
CA ASP A 31 -11.76 3.28 0.68
C ASP A 31 -11.57 4.28 1.80
N HIS A 32 -10.94 3.85 2.88
CA HIS A 32 -10.74 4.70 4.04
C HIS A 32 -9.91 5.93 3.71
N LEU A 33 -8.79 5.72 3.03
CA LEU A 33 -7.89 6.84 2.73
C LEU A 33 -8.50 7.82 1.76
N ARG A 34 -9.28 7.34 0.83
CA ARG A 34 -9.98 8.24 -0.09
C ARG A 34 -11.06 9.04 0.60
N ALA A 35 -11.79 8.41 1.52
CA ALA A 35 -12.92 9.06 2.17
C ALA A 35 -12.50 9.95 3.32
N GLU A 36 -11.52 9.52 4.10
CA GLU A 36 -11.17 10.21 5.34
C GLU A 36 -9.93 11.09 5.24
N HIS A 37 -9.00 10.72 4.40
CA HIS A 37 -7.74 11.44 4.31
C HIS A 37 -7.53 12.10 2.95
N GLU A 38 -8.47 11.92 2.05
CA GLU A 38 -8.39 12.49 0.71
C GLU A 38 -7.12 12.10 -0.03
N ILE A 39 -6.61 10.91 0.27
CA ILE A 39 -5.47 10.38 -0.42
C ILE A 39 -5.97 9.49 -1.54
N ASP A 40 -5.60 9.83 -2.78
CA ASP A 40 -6.06 9.09 -3.94
C ASP A 40 -5.23 7.83 -4.10
N MET A 41 -5.68 6.74 -3.51
CA MET A 41 -4.95 5.49 -3.51
C MET A 41 -5.06 4.76 -4.84
N PRO A 42 -4.04 4.02 -5.22
CA PRO A 42 -4.14 3.19 -6.42
C PRO A 42 -5.17 2.09 -6.25
N ASP A 43 -5.58 1.53 -7.37
CA ASP A 43 -6.51 0.43 -7.40
C ASP A 43 -6.01 -0.71 -6.51
N ALA A 44 -6.92 -1.28 -5.73
CA ALA A 44 -6.58 -2.37 -4.82
C ALA A 44 -5.92 -3.54 -5.55
N LYS A 45 -6.39 -3.83 -6.74
CA LYS A 45 -5.83 -4.92 -7.53
C LYS A 45 -4.37 -4.67 -7.88
N ARG A 46 -4.02 -3.43 -8.21
CA ARG A 46 -2.65 -3.08 -8.55
C ARG A 46 -1.74 -3.23 -7.33
N ILE A 47 -2.25 -2.88 -6.17
CA ILE A 47 -1.48 -3.04 -4.93
C ILE A 47 -1.22 -4.53 -4.69
N LEU A 48 -2.26 -5.35 -4.82
CA LEU A 48 -2.13 -6.79 -4.57
C LEU A 48 -1.21 -7.48 -5.56
N GLU A 49 -1.13 -6.94 -6.77
CA GLU A 49 -0.25 -7.50 -7.79
C GLU A 49 1.16 -6.95 -7.70
N GLY A 50 1.39 -6.05 -6.76
CA GLY A 50 2.71 -5.47 -6.58
C GLY A 50 3.13 -4.56 -7.73
N LYS A 51 2.16 -3.99 -8.44
CA LYS A 51 2.46 -3.20 -9.63
C LYS A 51 2.58 -1.70 -9.38
N VAL A 52 2.35 -1.27 -8.16
CA VAL A 52 2.49 0.13 -7.81
C VAL A 52 3.94 0.40 -7.47
N GLY A 53 4.56 1.31 -8.16
CA GLY A 53 5.95 1.61 -7.95
C GLY A 53 6.26 3.07 -8.10
N GLN A 54 7.53 3.39 -8.01
CA GLN A 54 7.98 4.77 -8.11
C GLN A 54 7.65 5.38 -9.46
N ASP A 55 7.56 4.56 -10.50
CA ASP A 55 7.21 5.06 -11.82
C ASP A 55 5.84 5.73 -11.83
N ASP A 56 4.91 5.24 -11.01
CA ASP A 56 3.59 5.85 -10.94
C ASP A 56 3.66 7.24 -10.33
N VAL A 57 4.56 7.45 -9.38
CA VAL A 57 4.78 8.75 -8.78
C VAL A 57 5.41 9.69 -9.80
N ILE A 58 6.44 9.22 -10.49
CA ILE A 58 7.15 10.00 -11.49
C ILE A 58 6.21 10.39 -12.62
N ALA A 59 5.36 9.48 -13.03
CA ALA A 59 4.40 9.75 -14.09
C ALA A 59 3.22 10.62 -13.63
N GLY A 60 3.14 10.92 -12.36
CA GLY A 60 2.05 11.74 -11.83
C GLY A 60 0.74 11.01 -11.69
N ARG A 61 0.75 9.69 -11.76
CA ARG A 61 -0.48 8.91 -11.65
C ARG A 61 -0.97 8.79 -10.23
N ILE A 62 -0.06 8.81 -9.27
CA ILE A 62 -0.43 8.82 -7.86
C ILE A 62 0.43 9.86 -7.16
N ASN A 63 -0.08 10.41 -6.08
CA ASN A 63 0.72 11.38 -5.37
C ASN A 63 1.68 10.65 -4.43
N ARG A 64 2.66 11.39 -3.93
CA ARG A 64 3.72 10.80 -3.13
C ARG A 64 3.18 10.20 -1.84
N ALA A 65 2.21 10.84 -1.23
CA ALA A 65 1.64 10.33 0.02
C ALA A 65 0.99 8.97 -0.21
N ALA A 66 0.24 8.84 -1.29
CA ALA A 66 -0.39 7.59 -1.63
C ALA A 66 0.63 6.50 -1.90
N TRP A 67 1.72 6.87 -2.57
CA TRP A 67 2.77 5.90 -2.86
C TRP A 67 3.44 5.40 -1.59
N ILE A 68 3.75 6.32 -0.66
CA ILE A 68 4.40 5.93 0.59
C ILE A 68 3.50 4.99 1.39
N VAL A 69 2.21 5.31 1.49
CA VAL A 69 1.27 4.46 2.20
C VAL A 69 1.17 3.10 1.54
N THR A 70 1.13 3.08 0.21
CA THR A 70 1.05 1.83 -0.52
C THR A 70 2.27 0.96 -0.28
N GLN A 71 3.46 1.56 -0.27
CA GLN A 71 4.68 0.82 0.00
C GLN A 71 4.65 0.18 1.38
N ARG A 72 4.23 0.92 2.37
CA ARG A 72 4.15 0.39 3.71
C ARG A 72 3.11 -0.71 3.82
N LEU A 73 1.99 -0.53 3.15
CA LEU A 73 0.94 -1.55 3.15
C LEU A 73 1.45 -2.84 2.52
N GLN A 74 2.17 -2.74 1.42
CA GLN A 74 2.75 -3.92 0.78
C GLN A 74 3.73 -4.62 1.71
N GLU A 75 4.55 -3.86 2.43
CA GLU A 75 5.48 -4.43 3.39
C GLU A 75 4.75 -5.15 4.52
N GLU A 76 3.70 -4.52 5.04
CA GLU A 76 2.95 -5.13 6.14
C GLU A 76 2.27 -6.42 5.72
N LEU A 77 1.86 -6.50 4.48
CA LEU A 77 1.17 -7.67 3.96
C LEU A 77 2.09 -8.68 3.29
N GLY A 78 3.37 -8.34 3.18
CA GLY A 78 4.34 -9.24 2.57
C GLY A 78 4.19 -9.36 1.06
N ILE A 79 3.70 -8.32 0.41
CA ILE A 79 3.51 -8.33 -1.04
C ILE A 79 4.77 -7.82 -1.71
N SER A 80 5.28 -8.60 -2.66
CA SER A 80 6.47 -8.19 -3.40
C SER A 80 6.09 -7.25 -4.53
N GLN A 81 6.92 -6.26 -4.79
CA GLN A 81 6.69 -5.36 -5.90
C GLN A 81 7.27 -5.92 -7.15
N SER A 82 6.45 -6.00 -8.18
CA SER A 82 6.99 -6.45 -9.46
C SER A 82 7.69 -5.27 -10.11
N GLY A 83 8.65 -5.56 -10.90
CA GLY A 83 9.39 -4.55 -11.63
C GLY A 83 10.47 -3.88 -10.85
N THR A 84 10.45 -3.96 -9.55
CA THR A 84 11.51 -3.40 -8.75
C THR A 84 12.27 -4.46 -8.01
N GLU A 85 11.89 -5.70 -8.19
CA GLU A 85 12.56 -6.73 -7.48
C GLU A 85 13.98 -6.82 -7.84
N LYS A 86 14.76 -7.08 -6.89
CA LYS A 86 16.14 -7.25 -7.10
C LYS A 86 16.45 -8.67 -7.13
N PRO A 87 17.41 -9.04 -7.88
CA PRO A 87 17.83 -10.40 -7.89
C PRO A 87 18.65 -10.64 -6.66
N TRP A 88 18.19 -10.34 -5.57
CA TRP A 88 19.00 -10.55 -4.46
C TRP A 88 18.24 -10.78 -3.24
N PRO A 89 18.73 -10.95 -2.61
CA PRO A 89 19.98 -10.92 -2.36
C PRO A 89 20.41 -12.05 -2.71
N PRO A 90 20.47 -11.89 -3.03
CA PRO A 90 20.62 -12.69 -3.50
C PRO A 90 20.81 -13.65 -2.67
N THR A 91 20.76 -13.70 -2.36
CA THR A 91 21.00 -14.46 -1.79
C THR A 91 20.79 -14.98 -1.48
N GLY A 92 20.83 -15.00 -1.45
CA GLY A 92 20.58 -15.61 -1.40
C GLY A 92 20.55 -15.90 -1.58
#